data_cdb0e7ad94aab25db4cadf8fff4418ff
#
_entry.id   cdb0e7ad94aab25db4cadf8fff4418ff
#
_cell.length_a   1.000
_cell.length_b   1.000
_cell.length_c   1.000
_cell.angle_alpha   90.00
_cell.angle_beta   90.00
_cell.angle_gamma   90.00
#
_symmetry.space_group_name_H-M   'P 1'
#
loop_
_entity.id
_entity.type
_entity.pdbx_description
1 polymer ?
#
loop_
_entity_poly.entity_id
_entity_poly.type
_entity_poly.pdbx_seq_one_letter_code
_entity_poly.pdbx_strand_id
1 'polypeptide(L)'
;MATEASKPTIERDVVIIGAGPSGLTAARELKKAGLSVAVVEARDRVGGRTWSNTIDGAWLEIGGQWVSPDQTALIGLLHELGLDTYSRYRDGDSVYVAPDGTRTRYTGEMFPVSADTEAAMNKLIDTLDALAALMDPEKPWDHPAARELDIISFHHWLRTQSTDEEACNNIGLFIAGGMLTKPAHAFSALQAVFMASSAGSFSNLVDDNFILDKRVVGGMQGVSLAMAAELGDDVILNSPARTVRWSEAGGGYRATVIADGATVTAKRVVMAVPPNLYSRVSFDPPLPRRQHQMHQHQSLGLVIKVHAVYDNPFWRADGLSGTGFSASSLVQEVYDNTNHEDPRGTLVGFISDEKADYAFTLSPEQRKKEITASLAEFLGDAAAEPVVYYESDWGSEEWTRGAYASSYDLGGLHRYGPDQLTPVGPIHWSCSDLAAEGYQHVDGAVRMGQFTANKLIAELE
;
A
#
# COMPACT_ATOMS: atom_id res chain seq x y z
N MET A 1 -27.22 -24.88 25.34
CA MET A 1 -26.15 -23.95 25.67
C MET A 1 -24.85 -24.69 25.43
N ALA A 2 -24.19 -24.40 24.30
CA ALA A 2 -22.85 -24.92 24.07
C ALA A 2 -21.91 -24.24 25.08
N THR A 3 -21.16 -25.01 25.85
CA THR A 3 -20.11 -24.51 26.72
C THR A 3 -19.07 -23.85 25.85
N GLU A 4 -18.99 -22.48 25.86
CA GLU A 4 -17.85 -21.78 25.30
C GLU A 4 -16.59 -22.37 25.93
N ALA A 5 -15.77 -23.04 25.12
CA ALA A 5 -14.47 -23.48 25.56
C ALA A 5 -13.71 -22.23 26.02
N SER A 6 -13.15 -22.24 27.22
CA SER A 6 -12.39 -21.11 27.74
C SER A 6 -11.23 -20.84 26.81
N LYS A 7 -11.16 -19.62 26.22
CA LYS A 7 -10.06 -19.22 25.37
C LYS A 7 -8.74 -19.30 26.13
N PRO A 8 -7.65 -19.75 25.49
CA PRO A 8 -6.35 -19.80 26.16
C PRO A 8 -5.93 -18.38 26.59
N THR A 9 -5.45 -18.29 27.83
CA THR A 9 -4.81 -17.07 28.35
C THR A 9 -3.31 -17.23 28.25
N ILE A 10 -2.68 -16.31 27.53
CA ILE A 10 -1.25 -16.34 27.22
C ILE A 10 -0.61 -15.12 27.87
N GLU A 11 0.55 -15.29 28.52
CA GLU A 11 1.33 -14.19 29.06
C GLU A 11 2.61 -13.99 28.21
N ARG A 12 2.90 -12.75 27.78
CA ARG A 12 4.05 -12.37 26.96
C ARG A 12 4.59 -11.01 27.40
N ASP A 13 5.79 -10.67 26.94
CA ASP A 13 6.33 -9.31 27.09
C ASP A 13 5.61 -8.33 26.17
N VAL A 14 5.37 -8.73 24.90
CA VAL A 14 4.70 -7.89 23.89
C VAL A 14 3.63 -8.69 23.16
N VAL A 15 2.47 -8.08 22.97
CA VAL A 15 1.43 -8.58 22.06
C VAL A 15 1.34 -7.67 20.83
N ILE A 16 1.34 -8.28 19.65
CA ILE A 16 1.26 -7.61 18.35
C ILE A 16 -0.11 -7.89 17.72
N ILE A 17 -0.82 -6.86 17.31
CA ILE A 17 -2.12 -6.97 16.63
C ILE A 17 -1.89 -6.75 15.14
N GLY A 18 -2.01 -7.82 14.36
CA GLY A 18 -1.81 -7.87 12.92
C GLY A 18 -0.53 -8.60 12.49
N ALA A 19 -0.67 -9.60 11.62
CA ALA A 19 0.42 -10.38 11.03
C ALA A 19 0.72 -9.94 9.58
N GLY A 20 0.66 -8.63 9.32
CA GLY A 20 1.24 -8.02 8.12
C GLY A 20 2.77 -7.89 8.25
N PRO A 21 3.48 -7.44 7.18
CA PRO A 21 4.94 -7.31 7.21
C PRO A 21 5.46 -6.51 8.41
N SER A 22 4.79 -5.43 8.80
CA SER A 22 5.22 -4.60 9.95
C SER A 22 5.14 -5.36 11.28
N GLY A 23 4.00 -6.02 11.55
CA GLY A 23 3.81 -6.75 12.80
C GLY A 23 4.73 -7.97 12.92
N LEU A 24 4.93 -8.70 11.82
CA LEU A 24 5.83 -9.86 11.78
C LEU A 24 7.29 -9.43 11.93
N THR A 25 7.70 -8.32 11.32
CA THR A 25 9.05 -7.76 11.51
C THR A 25 9.24 -7.35 12.97
N ALA A 26 8.29 -6.63 13.57
CA ALA A 26 8.38 -6.26 14.99
C ALA A 26 8.48 -7.49 15.90
N ALA A 27 7.64 -8.50 15.68
CA ALA A 27 7.68 -9.74 16.46
C ALA A 27 9.02 -10.46 16.35
N ARG A 28 9.56 -10.56 15.13
CA ARG A 28 10.82 -11.20 14.84
C ARG A 28 12.01 -10.50 15.54
N GLU A 29 12.08 -9.17 15.43
CA GLU A 29 13.16 -8.39 16.07
C GLU A 29 13.06 -8.45 17.61
N LEU A 30 11.87 -8.35 18.19
CA LEU A 30 11.65 -8.52 19.62
C LEU A 30 12.08 -9.92 20.11
N LYS A 31 11.75 -10.97 19.36
CA LYS A 31 12.11 -12.35 19.68
C LYS A 31 13.63 -12.56 19.58
N LYS A 32 14.31 -11.96 18.60
CA LYS A 32 15.79 -11.96 18.50
C LYS A 32 16.44 -11.30 19.72
N ALA A 33 15.82 -10.25 20.29
CA ALA A 33 16.26 -9.61 21.52
C ALA A 33 15.91 -10.39 22.81
N GLY A 34 15.30 -11.57 22.71
CA GLY A 34 14.97 -12.43 23.83
C GLY A 34 13.63 -12.12 24.51
N LEU A 35 12.82 -11.22 23.96
CA LEU A 35 11.50 -10.93 24.47
C LEU A 35 10.45 -11.94 23.96
N SER A 36 9.52 -12.30 24.83
CA SER A 36 8.43 -13.19 24.47
C SER A 36 7.31 -12.41 23.76
N VAL A 37 6.84 -12.93 22.63
CA VAL A 37 5.82 -12.26 21.80
C VAL A 37 4.60 -13.15 21.54
N ALA A 38 3.47 -12.53 21.23
CA ALA A 38 2.34 -13.18 20.57
C ALA A 38 1.79 -12.24 19.50
N VAL A 39 1.54 -12.76 18.31
CA VAL A 39 0.91 -12.05 17.20
C VAL A 39 -0.50 -12.55 17.02
N VAL A 40 -1.50 -11.69 17.13
CA VAL A 40 -2.91 -12.05 16.85
C VAL A 40 -3.30 -11.51 15.49
N GLU A 41 -3.74 -12.37 14.59
CA GLU A 41 -4.13 -12.05 13.22
C GLU A 41 -5.61 -12.36 13.00
N ALA A 42 -6.31 -11.40 12.40
CA ALA A 42 -7.76 -11.53 12.20
C ALA A 42 -8.13 -12.58 11.15
N ARG A 43 -7.30 -12.75 10.13
CA ARG A 43 -7.51 -13.69 9.01
C ARG A 43 -6.96 -15.07 9.33
N ASP A 44 -7.28 -16.01 8.46
CA ASP A 44 -6.70 -17.36 8.38
C ASP A 44 -5.31 -17.38 7.71
N ARG A 45 -4.77 -16.22 7.36
CA ARG A 45 -3.50 -16.03 6.65
C ARG A 45 -2.71 -14.84 7.18
N VAL A 46 -1.40 -14.89 7.03
CA VAL A 46 -0.51 -13.75 7.23
C VAL A 46 -0.34 -12.92 5.95
N GLY A 47 0.29 -11.76 6.05
CA GLY A 47 0.66 -10.90 4.93
C GLY A 47 -0.16 -9.60 4.83
N GLY A 48 -1.30 -9.50 5.50
CA GLY A 48 -2.13 -8.30 5.46
C GLY A 48 -2.51 -7.92 4.02
N ARG A 49 -2.00 -6.78 3.52
CA ARG A 49 -2.21 -6.26 2.16
C ARG A 49 -1.32 -6.91 1.08
N THR A 50 -0.43 -7.83 1.43
CA THR A 50 0.22 -8.75 0.49
C THR A 50 -0.52 -10.08 0.53
N TRP A 51 -0.98 -10.52 -0.62
CA TRP A 51 -1.72 -11.78 -0.74
C TRP A 51 -1.51 -12.38 -2.11
N SER A 52 -1.16 -13.65 -2.16
CA SER A 52 -1.02 -14.45 -3.37
C SER A 52 -1.98 -15.62 -3.32
N ASN A 53 -2.62 -15.95 -4.44
CA ASN A 53 -3.57 -17.06 -4.51
C ASN A 53 -3.61 -17.65 -5.92
N THR A 54 -4.08 -18.89 -6.02
CA THR A 54 -4.35 -19.54 -7.30
C THR A 54 -5.82 -19.38 -7.64
N ILE A 55 -6.11 -18.70 -8.74
CA ILE A 55 -7.46 -18.45 -9.27
C ILE A 55 -7.56 -19.16 -10.63
N ASP A 56 -8.50 -20.07 -10.77
CA ASP A 56 -8.74 -20.86 -11.98
C ASP A 56 -7.45 -21.42 -12.61
N GLY A 57 -6.55 -21.93 -11.75
CA GLY A 57 -5.26 -22.50 -12.16
C GLY A 57 -4.17 -21.48 -12.51
N ALA A 58 -4.43 -20.18 -12.37
CA ALA A 58 -3.42 -19.12 -12.47
C ALA A 58 -2.98 -18.65 -11.09
N TRP A 59 -1.67 -18.61 -10.84
CA TRP A 59 -1.13 -18.05 -9.63
C TRP A 59 -1.02 -16.52 -9.76
N LEU A 60 -1.65 -15.78 -8.85
CA LEU A 60 -1.79 -14.33 -8.92
C LEU A 60 -1.36 -13.67 -7.59
N GLU A 61 -0.68 -12.53 -7.69
CA GLU A 61 -0.43 -11.65 -6.56
C GLU A 61 -1.56 -10.62 -6.43
N ILE A 62 -2.53 -10.94 -5.59
CA ILE A 62 -3.76 -10.15 -5.42
C ILE A 62 -3.48 -8.77 -4.80
N GLY A 63 -2.50 -8.71 -3.91
CA GLY A 63 -2.09 -7.50 -3.18
C GLY A 63 -0.84 -6.82 -3.75
N GLY A 64 -0.08 -6.15 -2.86
CA GLY A 64 1.20 -5.51 -3.18
C GLY A 64 2.23 -6.53 -3.66
N GLN A 65 3.06 -6.14 -4.64
CA GLN A 65 3.92 -7.10 -5.33
C GLN A 65 5.29 -6.58 -5.78
N TRP A 66 5.47 -5.26 -5.99
CA TRP A 66 6.69 -4.74 -6.58
C TRP A 66 7.74 -4.34 -5.54
N VAL A 67 8.99 -4.37 -5.98
CA VAL A 67 10.19 -3.96 -5.23
C VAL A 67 10.94 -2.94 -6.07
N SER A 68 11.20 -1.77 -5.49
CA SER A 68 11.98 -0.69 -6.08
C SER A 68 13.40 -0.67 -5.50
N PRO A 69 14.40 -0.10 -6.21
CA PRO A 69 15.78 -0.08 -5.75
C PRO A 69 16.05 0.66 -4.43
N ASP A 70 15.21 1.65 -4.09
CA ASP A 70 15.25 2.43 -2.86
C ASP A 70 14.73 1.67 -1.63
N GLN A 71 14.00 0.57 -1.84
CA GLN A 71 13.39 -0.22 -0.78
C GLN A 71 14.42 -1.11 -0.07
N THR A 72 15.43 -0.47 0.51
CA THR A 72 16.61 -1.13 1.06
C THR A 72 16.33 -2.01 2.27
N ALA A 73 15.35 -1.67 3.09
CA ALA A 73 14.96 -2.49 4.24
C ALA A 73 14.28 -3.79 3.79
N LEU A 74 13.40 -3.70 2.78
CA LEU A 74 12.79 -4.89 2.18
C LEU A 74 13.84 -5.75 1.46
N ILE A 75 14.72 -5.14 0.66
CA ILE A 75 15.78 -5.86 -0.07
C ILE A 75 16.70 -6.60 0.92
N GLY A 76 17.09 -5.94 2.01
CA GLY A 76 17.88 -6.57 3.10
C GLY A 76 17.14 -7.76 3.73
N LEU A 77 15.84 -7.61 3.99
CA LEU A 77 15.00 -8.68 4.54
C LEU A 77 14.83 -9.86 3.56
N LEU A 78 14.63 -9.58 2.26
CA LEU A 78 14.57 -10.62 1.23
C LEU A 78 15.84 -11.46 1.21
N HIS A 79 17.00 -10.80 1.24
CA HIS A 79 18.29 -11.48 1.31
C HIS A 79 18.43 -12.33 2.58
N GLU A 80 18.03 -11.80 3.74
CA GLU A 80 18.08 -12.50 5.03
C GLU A 80 17.18 -13.75 5.03
N LEU A 81 16.00 -13.67 4.40
CA LEU A 81 15.05 -14.77 4.28
C LEU A 81 15.36 -15.75 3.13
N GLY A 82 16.39 -15.48 2.33
CA GLY A 82 16.74 -16.30 1.16
C GLY A 82 15.70 -16.28 0.05
N LEU A 83 15.03 -15.14 -0.14
CA LEU A 83 14.01 -14.93 -1.17
C LEU A 83 14.61 -14.19 -2.36
N ASP A 84 14.51 -14.78 -3.55
CA ASP A 84 15.00 -14.20 -4.79
C ASP A 84 14.00 -13.23 -5.40
N THR A 85 14.51 -12.37 -6.30
CA THR A 85 13.71 -11.44 -7.09
C THR A 85 13.98 -11.60 -8.58
N TYR A 86 13.05 -11.18 -9.42
CA TYR A 86 13.19 -11.13 -10.87
C TYR A 86 12.67 -9.80 -11.41
N SER A 87 13.25 -9.33 -12.52
CA SER A 87 12.82 -8.10 -13.17
C SER A 87 11.50 -8.27 -13.89
N ARG A 88 10.64 -7.26 -13.81
CA ARG A 88 9.44 -7.17 -14.66
C ARG A 88 9.85 -7.12 -16.14
N TYR A 89 9.07 -7.71 -17.03
CA TYR A 89 9.27 -7.55 -18.46
C TYR A 89 8.99 -6.09 -18.89
N ARG A 90 9.88 -5.50 -19.69
CA ARG A 90 9.80 -4.09 -20.14
C ARG A 90 10.22 -3.90 -21.58
N ASP A 91 10.65 -4.96 -22.28
CA ASP A 91 11.14 -4.83 -23.65
C ASP A 91 10.01 -4.44 -24.59
N GLY A 92 10.28 -3.47 -25.49
CA GLY A 92 9.31 -2.97 -26.47
C GLY A 92 8.71 -1.62 -26.11
N ASP A 93 7.72 -1.20 -26.91
CA ASP A 93 7.06 0.10 -26.76
C ASP A 93 6.00 0.05 -25.64
N SER A 94 5.90 1.14 -24.91
CA SER A 94 4.74 1.44 -24.05
C SER A 94 3.63 2.09 -24.87
N VAL A 95 2.42 2.16 -24.29
CA VAL A 95 1.25 2.75 -24.97
C VAL A 95 0.66 3.87 -24.12
N TYR A 96 0.43 5.01 -24.75
CA TYR A 96 -0.35 6.11 -24.19
C TYR A 96 -1.68 6.24 -24.93
N VAL A 97 -2.78 6.34 -24.16
CA VAL A 97 -4.11 6.65 -24.72
C VAL A 97 -4.49 8.04 -24.25
N ALA A 98 -4.49 8.98 -25.20
CA ALA A 98 -4.79 10.39 -24.96
C ALA A 98 -6.27 10.63 -24.61
N PRO A 99 -6.65 11.82 -24.08
CA PRO A 99 -8.04 12.13 -23.73
C PRO A 99 -9.05 12.04 -24.88
N ASP A 100 -8.61 12.18 -26.12
CA ASP A 100 -9.44 12.03 -27.32
C ASP A 100 -9.56 10.57 -27.81
N GLY A 101 -8.94 9.62 -27.10
CA GLY A 101 -8.88 8.20 -27.45
C GLY A 101 -7.77 7.84 -28.43
N THR A 102 -6.91 8.77 -28.83
CA THR A 102 -5.78 8.49 -29.70
C THR A 102 -4.77 7.59 -28.99
N ARG A 103 -4.50 6.42 -29.58
CA ARG A 103 -3.53 5.44 -29.10
C ARG A 103 -2.18 5.68 -29.76
N THR A 104 -1.15 5.92 -28.96
CA THR A 104 0.22 6.16 -29.45
C THR A 104 1.21 5.24 -28.74
N ARG A 105 2.09 4.58 -29.52
CA ARG A 105 3.25 3.85 -28.99
C ARG A 105 4.38 4.83 -28.72
N TYR A 106 5.12 4.60 -27.63
CA TYR A 106 6.26 5.43 -27.28
C TYR A 106 7.35 4.62 -26.55
N THR A 107 8.54 5.17 -26.53
CA THR A 107 9.68 4.70 -25.73
C THR A 107 10.16 5.83 -24.83
N GLY A 108 10.77 5.50 -23.71
CA GLY A 108 11.22 6.48 -22.72
C GLY A 108 10.16 6.80 -21.67
N GLU A 109 10.46 7.78 -20.83
CA GLU A 109 9.68 8.09 -19.62
C GLU A 109 8.55 9.09 -19.87
N MET A 110 8.66 9.92 -20.92
CA MET A 110 7.69 10.97 -21.21
C MET A 110 6.60 10.49 -22.16
N PHE A 111 5.36 10.81 -21.84
CA PHE A 111 4.21 10.51 -22.70
C PHE A 111 4.29 11.26 -24.04
N PRO A 112 3.80 10.68 -25.13
CA PRO A 112 3.81 11.30 -26.45
C PRO A 112 2.68 12.35 -26.59
N VAL A 113 2.83 13.44 -25.86
CA VAL A 113 1.93 14.59 -25.82
C VAL A 113 2.45 15.75 -26.67
N SER A 114 1.71 16.86 -26.74
CA SER A 114 2.21 18.07 -27.43
C SER A 114 3.45 18.63 -26.72
N ALA A 115 4.30 19.37 -27.47
CA ALA A 115 5.49 20.00 -26.89
C ALA A 115 5.14 20.98 -25.75
N ASP A 116 4.00 21.67 -25.81
CA ASP A 116 3.54 22.57 -24.75
C ASP A 116 3.12 21.78 -23.52
N THR A 117 2.40 20.68 -23.71
CA THR A 117 1.98 19.76 -22.61
C THR A 117 3.21 19.10 -21.97
N GLU A 118 4.18 18.65 -22.78
CA GLU A 118 5.45 18.08 -22.27
C GLU A 118 6.21 19.11 -21.40
N ALA A 119 6.34 20.34 -21.89
CA ALA A 119 6.97 21.41 -21.11
C ALA A 119 6.22 21.70 -19.81
N ALA A 120 4.88 21.65 -19.81
CA ALA A 120 4.07 21.81 -18.63
C ALA A 120 4.25 20.65 -17.64
N MET A 121 4.30 19.40 -18.12
CA MET A 121 4.56 18.21 -17.29
C MET A 121 5.95 18.30 -16.65
N ASN A 122 7.00 18.60 -17.42
CA ASN A 122 8.36 18.74 -16.91
C ASN A 122 8.42 19.80 -15.79
N LYS A 123 7.79 20.97 -16.01
CA LYS A 123 7.71 22.01 -14.98
C LYS A 123 7.02 21.53 -13.69
N LEU A 124 5.95 20.75 -13.81
CA LEU A 124 5.25 20.20 -12.64
C LEU A 124 6.12 19.19 -11.88
N ILE A 125 6.84 18.31 -12.61
CA ILE A 125 7.80 17.36 -12.05
C ILE A 125 8.91 18.11 -11.30
N ASP A 126 9.57 19.06 -11.92
CA ASP A 126 10.63 19.87 -11.32
C ASP A 126 10.14 20.59 -10.04
N THR A 127 8.90 21.11 -10.07
CA THR A 127 8.32 21.82 -8.92
C THR A 127 8.05 20.85 -7.77
N LEU A 128 7.51 19.67 -8.04
CA LEU A 128 7.27 18.64 -7.03
C LEU A 128 8.58 18.11 -6.45
N ASP A 129 9.60 17.89 -7.27
CA ASP A 129 10.94 17.47 -6.84
C ASP A 129 11.60 18.53 -5.94
N ALA A 130 11.49 19.81 -6.31
CA ALA A 130 12.00 20.90 -5.49
C ALA A 130 11.31 20.97 -4.13
N LEU A 131 10.01 20.74 -4.06
CA LEU A 131 9.27 20.67 -2.79
C LEU A 131 9.65 19.41 -1.99
N ALA A 132 9.75 18.25 -2.64
CA ALA A 132 10.14 17.00 -2.00
C ALA A 132 11.55 17.06 -1.41
N ALA A 133 12.48 17.72 -2.08
CA ALA A 133 13.86 17.92 -1.61
C ALA A 133 13.97 18.78 -0.33
N LEU A 134 12.96 19.61 -0.03
CA LEU A 134 12.89 20.41 1.20
C LEU A 134 12.22 19.67 2.35
N MET A 135 11.65 18.50 2.10
CA MET A 135 10.88 17.74 3.07
C MET A 135 11.74 16.68 3.76
N ASP A 136 11.73 16.69 5.09
CA ASP A 136 12.12 15.53 5.90
C ASP A 136 10.93 14.55 5.94
N PRO A 137 11.01 13.36 5.34
CA PRO A 137 9.89 12.42 5.34
C PRO A 137 9.54 11.89 6.74
N GLU A 138 10.44 12.02 7.73
CA GLU A 138 10.12 11.69 9.13
C GLU A 138 9.21 12.76 9.78
N LYS A 139 9.22 13.99 9.24
CA LYS A 139 8.48 15.14 9.77
C LYS A 139 7.88 16.01 8.66
N PRO A 140 7.02 15.46 7.81
CA PRO A 140 6.47 16.19 6.67
C PRO A 140 5.69 17.45 7.10
N TRP A 141 5.20 17.52 8.33
CA TRP A 141 4.55 18.68 8.92
C TRP A 141 5.50 19.84 9.23
N ASP A 142 6.82 19.61 9.26
CA ASP A 142 7.85 20.64 9.47
C ASP A 142 8.35 21.25 8.14
N HIS A 143 7.83 20.82 6.98
CA HIS A 143 8.14 21.43 5.70
C HIS A 143 7.85 22.95 5.73
N PRO A 144 8.72 23.82 5.17
CA PRO A 144 8.56 25.29 5.24
C PRO A 144 7.20 25.81 4.78
N ALA A 145 6.56 25.16 3.83
CA ALA A 145 5.22 25.47 3.31
C ALA A 145 4.15 24.46 3.77
N ALA A 146 4.38 23.71 4.85
CA ALA A 146 3.48 22.62 5.26
C ALA A 146 2.04 23.07 5.43
N ARG A 147 1.83 24.20 6.12
CA ARG A 147 0.49 24.72 6.39
C ARG A 147 -0.25 25.13 5.13
N GLU A 148 0.42 25.83 4.22
CA GLU A 148 -0.13 26.30 2.95
C GLU A 148 -0.45 25.15 2.01
N LEU A 149 0.45 24.16 1.95
CA LEU A 149 0.27 22.96 1.10
C LEU A 149 -0.80 22.01 1.67
N ASP A 150 -1.01 21.98 2.99
CA ASP A 150 -1.97 21.05 3.60
C ASP A 150 -3.43 21.54 3.53
N ILE A 151 -3.67 22.83 3.32
CA ILE A 151 -5.02 23.41 3.21
C ILE A 151 -5.52 23.52 1.76
N ILE A 152 -4.70 23.16 0.78
CA ILE A 152 -5.03 23.16 -0.64
C ILE A 152 -5.03 21.71 -1.16
N SER A 153 -6.07 21.32 -1.90
CA SER A 153 -6.08 19.98 -2.53
C SER A 153 -5.02 19.88 -3.62
N PHE A 154 -4.50 18.68 -3.83
CA PHE A 154 -3.53 18.43 -4.88
C PHE A 154 -4.07 18.81 -6.27
N HIS A 155 -5.34 18.47 -6.54
CA HIS A 155 -6.03 18.89 -7.77
C HIS A 155 -5.99 20.39 -8.00
N HIS A 156 -6.31 21.18 -6.98
CA HIS A 156 -6.31 22.65 -7.10
C HIS A 156 -4.88 23.17 -7.21
N TRP A 157 -3.95 22.63 -6.43
CA TRP A 157 -2.54 23.02 -6.47
C TRP A 157 -1.95 22.84 -7.88
N LEU A 158 -2.15 21.70 -8.53
CA LEU A 158 -1.69 21.44 -9.92
C LEU A 158 -2.15 22.58 -10.85
N ARG A 159 -3.43 23.00 -10.76
CA ARG A 159 -4.01 24.04 -11.61
C ARG A 159 -3.58 25.45 -11.26
N THR A 160 -2.97 25.67 -10.10
CA THR A 160 -2.26 26.91 -9.80
C THR A 160 -0.86 26.96 -10.43
N GLN A 161 -0.28 25.81 -10.75
CA GLN A 161 1.05 25.70 -11.37
C GLN A 161 1.03 25.67 -12.90
N SER A 162 -0.03 25.11 -13.49
CA SER A 162 -0.22 24.99 -14.93
C SER A 162 -1.69 25.15 -15.32
N THR A 163 -1.93 25.75 -16.50
CA THR A 163 -3.27 25.80 -17.14
C THR A 163 -3.49 24.68 -18.13
N ASP A 164 -2.49 23.84 -18.39
CA ASP A 164 -2.59 22.68 -19.25
C ASP A 164 -3.29 21.54 -18.51
N GLU A 165 -4.51 21.25 -18.89
CA GLU A 165 -5.35 20.22 -18.22
C GLU A 165 -4.82 18.81 -18.44
N GLU A 166 -4.25 18.50 -19.63
CA GLU A 166 -3.68 17.18 -19.90
C GLU A 166 -2.43 16.94 -19.04
N ALA A 167 -1.55 17.94 -18.94
CA ALA A 167 -0.39 17.88 -18.04
C ALA A 167 -0.81 17.69 -16.59
N CYS A 168 -1.79 18.47 -16.09
CA CYS A 168 -2.29 18.35 -14.73
C CYS A 168 -2.90 16.98 -14.46
N ASN A 169 -3.65 16.42 -15.39
CA ASN A 169 -4.28 15.11 -15.23
C ASN A 169 -3.26 13.97 -15.28
N ASN A 170 -2.28 14.03 -16.18
CA ASN A 170 -1.21 13.03 -16.28
C ASN A 170 -0.32 13.03 -15.03
N ILE A 171 0.11 14.19 -14.53
CA ILE A 171 0.88 14.29 -13.28
C ILE A 171 0.02 13.88 -12.09
N GLY A 172 -1.27 14.26 -12.09
CA GLY A 172 -2.22 13.86 -11.05
C GLY A 172 -2.39 12.35 -10.97
N LEU A 173 -2.39 11.64 -12.11
CA LEU A 173 -2.55 10.19 -12.18
C LEU A 173 -1.51 9.45 -11.33
N PHE A 174 -0.23 9.82 -11.40
CA PHE A 174 0.85 9.13 -10.70
C PHE A 174 0.67 9.14 -9.18
N ILE A 175 0.22 10.25 -8.59
CA ILE A 175 0.01 10.32 -7.13
C ILE A 175 -1.41 9.88 -6.75
N ALA A 176 -2.42 10.43 -7.41
CA ALA A 176 -3.82 10.19 -7.04
C ALA A 176 -4.26 8.77 -7.41
N GLY A 177 -4.06 8.35 -8.66
CA GLY A 177 -4.42 7.02 -9.15
C GLY A 177 -3.40 5.96 -8.75
N GLY A 178 -2.13 6.18 -9.10
CA GLY A 178 -1.07 5.19 -8.96
C GLY A 178 -0.61 4.93 -7.52
N MET A 179 -0.64 5.96 -6.64
CA MET A 179 -0.10 5.82 -5.29
C MET A 179 -1.19 5.87 -4.20
N LEU A 180 -1.96 6.96 -4.11
CA LEU A 180 -2.90 7.13 -3.01
C LEU A 180 -4.27 6.50 -3.27
N THR A 181 -4.59 6.19 -4.53
CA THR A 181 -5.87 5.62 -4.99
C THR A 181 -7.08 6.40 -4.48
N LYS A 182 -6.90 7.72 -4.43
CA LYS A 182 -7.91 8.71 -4.02
C LYS A 182 -8.03 9.80 -5.08
N PRO A 183 -9.19 10.47 -5.19
CA PRO A 183 -9.31 11.62 -6.08
C PRO A 183 -8.31 12.71 -5.66
N ALA A 184 -7.66 13.34 -6.63
CA ALA A 184 -6.68 14.41 -6.36
C ALA A 184 -7.26 15.59 -5.56
N HIS A 185 -8.60 15.71 -5.49
CA HIS A 185 -9.27 16.73 -4.68
C HIS A 185 -9.51 16.30 -3.21
N ALA A 186 -9.34 15.01 -2.86
CA ALA A 186 -9.63 14.49 -1.53
C ALA A 186 -8.43 14.53 -0.57
N PHE A 187 -7.24 14.83 -1.06
CA PHE A 187 -6.04 14.97 -0.22
C PHE A 187 -5.27 16.24 -0.55
N SER A 188 -4.36 16.62 0.34
CA SER A 188 -3.62 17.87 0.24
C SER A 188 -2.40 17.80 -0.69
N ALA A 189 -1.95 18.95 -1.19
CA ALA A 189 -0.68 19.07 -1.87
C ALA A 189 0.50 18.63 -0.98
N LEU A 190 0.42 18.86 0.34
CA LEU A 190 1.43 18.39 1.30
C LEU A 190 1.52 16.85 1.30
N GLN A 191 0.38 16.15 1.25
CA GLN A 191 0.35 14.69 1.19
C GLN A 191 0.98 14.18 -0.12
N ALA A 192 0.78 14.88 -1.24
CA ALA A 192 1.43 14.55 -2.53
C ALA A 192 2.94 14.75 -2.47
N VAL A 193 3.42 15.86 -1.90
CA VAL A 193 4.84 16.14 -1.68
C VAL A 193 5.47 15.11 -0.73
N PHE A 194 4.75 14.72 0.33
CA PHE A 194 5.19 13.66 1.24
C PHE A 194 5.34 12.32 0.51
N MET A 195 4.39 11.95 -0.34
CA MET A 195 4.50 10.72 -1.15
C MET A 195 5.76 10.75 -2.03
N ALA A 196 6.05 11.86 -2.70
CA ALA A 196 7.24 12.05 -3.51
C ALA A 196 8.52 11.97 -2.66
N SER A 197 8.58 12.67 -1.53
CA SER A 197 9.73 12.67 -0.62
C SER A 197 10.01 11.27 -0.03
N SER A 198 8.97 10.50 0.28
CA SER A 198 9.11 9.14 0.82
C SER A 198 9.72 8.15 -0.16
N ALA A 199 9.65 8.44 -1.48
CA ALA A 199 10.28 7.69 -2.56
C ALA A 199 11.57 8.37 -3.07
N GLY A 200 12.05 9.39 -2.36
CA GLY A 200 13.22 10.18 -2.69
C GLY A 200 12.98 11.35 -3.64
N SER A 201 12.05 11.23 -4.60
CA SER A 201 11.63 12.30 -5.51
C SER A 201 10.31 11.96 -6.19
N PHE A 202 9.67 12.94 -6.82
CA PHE A 202 8.54 12.68 -7.70
C PHE A 202 9.00 12.00 -9.00
N SER A 203 10.18 12.37 -9.51
CA SER A 203 10.79 11.72 -10.68
C SER A 203 10.90 10.21 -10.52
N ASN A 204 11.22 9.71 -9.32
CA ASN A 204 11.25 8.28 -9.04
C ASN A 204 9.85 7.61 -9.16
N LEU A 205 8.78 8.35 -8.86
CA LEU A 205 7.42 7.81 -8.95
C LEU A 205 6.90 7.72 -10.39
N VAL A 206 7.42 8.54 -11.30
CA VAL A 206 7.03 8.53 -12.73
C VAL A 206 7.92 7.61 -13.57
N ASP A 207 9.10 7.24 -13.06
CA ASP A 207 9.99 6.28 -13.70
C ASP A 207 9.54 4.83 -13.40
N ASP A 208 8.87 4.21 -14.35
CA ASP A 208 8.39 2.84 -14.22
C ASP A 208 9.53 1.79 -14.19
N ASN A 209 10.74 2.17 -14.60
CA ASN A 209 11.94 1.34 -14.46
C ASN A 209 12.48 1.38 -13.04
N PHE A 210 12.11 2.40 -12.26
CA PHE A 210 12.46 2.52 -10.86
C PHE A 210 11.39 1.95 -9.96
N ILE A 211 10.16 2.52 -9.99
CA ILE A 211 9.12 2.20 -8.99
C ILE A 211 8.58 0.77 -9.08
N LEU A 212 8.58 0.16 -10.26
CA LEU A 212 8.05 -1.18 -10.52
C LEU A 212 9.16 -2.15 -11.01
N ASP A 213 10.38 -2.05 -10.47
CA ASP A 213 11.56 -2.74 -11.00
C ASP A 213 11.44 -4.26 -10.93
N LYS A 214 11.22 -4.82 -9.74
CA LYS A 214 11.28 -6.26 -9.51
C LYS A 214 10.04 -6.80 -8.82
N ARG A 215 9.90 -8.13 -8.90
CA ARG A 215 8.94 -8.93 -8.13
C ARG A 215 9.68 -10.02 -7.39
N VAL A 216 9.10 -10.50 -6.29
CA VAL A 216 9.64 -11.61 -5.49
C VAL A 216 9.28 -12.94 -6.16
N VAL A 217 10.24 -13.84 -6.31
CA VAL A 217 9.97 -15.22 -6.76
C VAL A 217 9.09 -15.91 -5.71
N GLY A 218 7.95 -16.45 -6.14
CA GLY A 218 6.95 -16.99 -5.21
C GLY A 218 6.04 -15.94 -4.57
N GLY A 219 6.20 -14.66 -4.94
CA GLY A 219 5.33 -13.52 -4.57
C GLY A 219 5.68 -12.84 -3.27
N MET A 220 5.25 -11.57 -3.16
CA MET A 220 5.54 -10.71 -2.00
C MET A 220 5.01 -11.27 -0.68
N GLN A 221 3.91 -12.02 -0.68
CA GLN A 221 3.40 -12.67 0.54
C GLN A 221 4.42 -13.67 1.12
N GLY A 222 5.33 -14.19 0.30
CA GLY A 222 6.43 -15.09 0.72
C GLY A 222 7.26 -14.51 1.86
N VAL A 223 7.45 -13.18 1.89
CA VAL A 223 8.14 -12.47 2.98
C VAL A 223 7.45 -12.71 4.32
N SER A 224 6.13 -12.51 4.36
CA SER A 224 5.34 -12.71 5.56
C SER A 224 5.23 -14.18 5.96
N LEU A 225 5.12 -15.08 4.97
CA LEU A 225 5.09 -16.53 5.22
C LEU A 225 6.40 -17.02 5.83
N ALA A 226 7.56 -16.57 5.32
CA ALA A 226 8.86 -16.93 5.85
C ALA A 226 9.04 -16.43 7.30
N MET A 227 8.71 -15.16 7.59
CA MET A 227 8.77 -14.62 8.95
C MET A 227 7.82 -15.34 9.91
N ALA A 228 6.61 -15.67 9.47
CA ALA A 228 5.64 -16.39 10.28
C ALA A 228 6.12 -17.83 10.59
N ALA A 229 6.80 -18.49 9.65
CA ALA A 229 7.38 -19.81 9.87
C ALA A 229 8.48 -19.79 10.97
N GLU A 230 9.30 -18.72 11.04
CA GLU A 230 10.29 -18.55 12.13
C GLU A 230 9.62 -18.30 13.49
N LEU A 231 8.45 -17.62 13.50
CA LEU A 231 7.71 -17.31 14.73
C LEU A 231 6.91 -18.52 15.25
N GLY A 232 6.45 -19.39 14.33
CA GLY A 232 5.72 -20.61 14.69
C GLY A 232 4.42 -20.33 15.44
N ASP A 233 4.23 -21.01 16.57
CA ASP A 233 3.03 -20.94 17.43
C ASP A 233 2.81 -19.57 18.10
N ASP A 234 3.78 -18.65 18.01
CA ASP A 234 3.57 -17.27 18.48
C ASP A 234 2.62 -16.46 17.56
N VAL A 235 2.29 -16.98 16.37
CA VAL A 235 1.32 -16.38 15.42
C VAL A 235 -0.02 -17.09 15.54
N ILE A 236 -1.05 -16.37 15.97
CA ILE A 236 -2.39 -16.89 16.26
C ILE A 236 -3.35 -16.33 15.20
N LEU A 237 -3.67 -17.15 14.21
CA LEU A 237 -4.60 -16.82 13.13
C LEU A 237 -6.08 -16.91 13.59
N ASN A 238 -7.00 -16.40 12.75
CA ASN A 238 -8.45 -16.39 13.03
C ASN A 238 -8.78 -15.75 14.39
N SER A 239 -8.02 -14.74 14.77
CA SER A 239 -8.03 -14.13 16.10
C SER A 239 -8.09 -12.61 16.04
N PRO A 240 -9.17 -12.03 15.45
CA PRO A 240 -9.35 -10.59 15.45
C PRO A 240 -9.37 -10.03 16.87
N ALA A 241 -8.51 -9.05 17.13
CA ALA A 241 -8.48 -8.33 18.39
C ALA A 241 -9.76 -7.49 18.54
N ARG A 242 -10.47 -7.66 19.65
CA ARG A 242 -11.72 -6.94 19.94
C ARG A 242 -11.54 -5.83 20.94
N THR A 243 -10.67 -6.06 21.95
CA THR A 243 -10.47 -5.11 23.03
C THR A 243 -9.03 -5.09 23.48
N VAL A 244 -8.52 -3.91 23.74
CA VAL A 244 -7.24 -3.65 24.42
C VAL A 244 -7.56 -2.95 25.74
N ARG A 245 -7.34 -3.66 26.87
CA ARG A 245 -7.45 -3.10 28.21
C ARG A 245 -6.06 -2.88 28.78
N TRP A 246 -5.85 -1.78 29.50
CA TRP A 246 -4.57 -1.58 30.19
C TRP A 246 -4.72 -0.78 31.46
N SER A 247 -3.74 -0.94 32.34
CA SER A 247 -3.60 -0.14 33.54
C SER A 247 -2.12 0.02 33.89
N GLU A 248 -1.81 1.04 34.65
CA GLU A 248 -0.51 1.13 35.31
C GLU A 248 -0.41 0.12 36.44
N ALA A 249 0.69 -0.62 36.51
CA ALA A 249 0.93 -1.62 37.53
C ALA A 249 2.45 -1.78 37.80
N GLY A 250 2.85 -1.72 39.07
CA GLY A 250 4.21 -2.03 39.48
C GLY A 250 5.30 -1.12 38.87
N GLY A 251 4.99 0.12 38.54
CA GLY A 251 5.91 1.07 37.89
C GLY A 251 6.00 0.94 36.37
N GLY A 252 5.15 0.14 35.75
CA GLY A 252 5.02 -0.05 34.31
C GLY A 252 3.57 -0.20 33.89
N TYR A 253 3.33 -0.89 32.77
CA TYR A 253 1.99 -1.19 32.26
C TYR A 253 1.70 -2.68 32.26
N ARG A 254 0.42 -3.02 32.46
CA ARG A 254 -0.17 -4.31 32.16
C ARG A 254 -1.32 -4.14 31.18
N ALA A 255 -1.21 -4.76 30.02
CA ALA A 255 -2.23 -4.75 28.99
C ALA A 255 -2.82 -6.15 28.81
N THR A 256 -4.09 -6.20 28.42
CA THR A 256 -4.78 -7.43 28.04
C THR A 256 -5.45 -7.21 26.70
N VAL A 257 -5.03 -7.96 25.68
CA VAL A 257 -5.68 -8.02 24.37
C VAL A 257 -6.62 -9.20 24.35
N ILE A 258 -7.90 -8.91 24.16
CA ILE A 258 -8.96 -9.92 24.02
C ILE A 258 -9.22 -10.09 22.52
N ALA A 259 -8.82 -11.24 21.99
CA ALA A 259 -9.07 -11.63 20.60
C ALA A 259 -10.04 -12.83 20.55
N ASP A 260 -10.56 -13.16 19.36
CA ASP A 260 -11.54 -14.25 19.22
C ASP A 260 -10.92 -15.62 19.52
N GLY A 261 -9.64 -15.85 19.17
CA GLY A 261 -8.94 -17.11 19.41
C GLY A 261 -8.14 -17.19 20.71
N ALA A 262 -7.79 -16.06 21.33
CA ALA A 262 -6.96 -16.01 22.53
C ALA A 262 -7.17 -14.74 23.35
N THR A 263 -6.80 -14.81 24.64
CA THR A 263 -6.59 -13.64 25.49
C THR A 263 -5.09 -13.54 25.80
N VAL A 264 -4.46 -12.43 25.46
CA VAL A 264 -3.03 -12.22 25.69
C VAL A 264 -2.83 -11.09 26.68
N THR A 265 -2.10 -11.38 27.78
CA THR A 265 -1.66 -10.36 28.72
C THR A 265 -0.18 -10.03 28.45
N ALA A 266 0.16 -8.74 28.36
CA ALA A 266 1.50 -8.30 28.03
C ALA A 266 1.86 -6.97 28.72
N LYS A 267 3.16 -6.63 28.69
CA LYS A 267 3.67 -5.31 29.16
C LYS A 267 3.46 -4.21 28.12
N ARG A 268 3.48 -4.57 26.82
CA ARG A 268 3.31 -3.65 25.68
C ARG A 268 2.42 -4.25 24.62
N VAL A 269 1.81 -3.37 23.84
CA VAL A 269 0.95 -3.70 22.70
C VAL A 269 1.45 -2.98 21.46
N VAL A 270 1.61 -3.70 20.36
CA VAL A 270 1.88 -3.10 19.04
C VAL A 270 0.61 -3.20 18.20
N MET A 271 0.07 -2.05 17.79
CA MET A 271 -1.01 -1.96 16.80
C MET A 271 -0.40 -1.95 15.40
N ALA A 272 -0.27 -3.14 14.79
CA ALA A 272 0.34 -3.32 13.47
C ALA A 272 -0.70 -3.48 12.36
N VAL A 273 -1.78 -2.72 12.45
CA VAL A 273 -2.86 -2.64 11.47
C VAL A 273 -2.99 -1.21 10.96
N PRO A 274 -3.55 -0.97 9.76
CA PRO A 274 -3.70 0.37 9.23
C PRO A 274 -4.65 1.23 10.09
N PRO A 275 -4.43 2.57 10.15
CA PRO A 275 -5.16 3.48 11.04
C PRO A 275 -6.68 3.46 10.90
N ASN A 276 -7.21 3.25 9.69
CA ASN A 276 -8.66 3.13 9.44
C ASN A 276 -9.32 1.97 10.20
N LEU A 277 -8.53 0.98 10.67
CA LEU A 277 -9.03 -0.17 11.43
C LEU A 277 -8.95 0.00 12.95
N TYR A 278 -8.33 1.07 13.46
CA TYR A 278 -8.23 1.28 14.91
C TYR A 278 -9.61 1.36 15.59
N SER A 279 -10.61 1.87 14.88
CA SER A 279 -12.02 1.90 15.36
C SER A 279 -12.68 0.54 15.49
N ARG A 280 -12.05 -0.54 14.98
CA ARG A 280 -12.52 -1.93 15.14
C ARG A 280 -12.15 -2.54 16.49
N VAL A 281 -11.27 -1.87 17.22
CA VAL A 281 -10.79 -2.31 18.54
C VAL A 281 -11.32 -1.37 19.62
N SER A 282 -11.91 -1.92 20.66
CA SER A 282 -12.34 -1.17 21.84
C SER A 282 -11.13 -0.96 22.77
N PHE A 283 -10.89 0.27 23.19
CA PHE A 283 -9.81 0.61 24.11
C PHE A 283 -10.38 0.96 25.50
N ASP A 284 -9.79 0.39 26.57
CA ASP A 284 -10.17 0.61 27.95
C ASP A 284 -8.91 0.76 28.82
N PRO A 285 -8.56 1.97 29.29
CA PRO A 285 -9.24 3.26 29.09
C PRO A 285 -9.36 3.64 27.61
N PRO A 286 -10.32 4.53 27.23
CA PRO A 286 -10.46 5.01 25.87
C PRO A 286 -9.21 5.82 25.45
N LEU A 287 -8.92 5.81 24.15
CA LEU A 287 -7.83 6.62 23.60
C LEU A 287 -8.08 8.12 23.89
N PRO A 288 -7.03 8.93 24.04
CA PRO A 288 -7.18 10.37 24.19
C PRO A 288 -7.93 11.01 23.02
N ARG A 289 -8.67 12.09 23.30
CA ARG A 289 -9.45 12.82 22.28
C ARG A 289 -8.63 13.14 21.02
N ARG A 290 -7.37 13.51 21.17
CA ARG A 290 -6.47 13.84 20.05
C ARG A 290 -6.26 12.65 19.11
N GLN A 291 -6.04 11.46 19.66
CA GLN A 291 -5.88 10.22 18.89
C GLN A 291 -7.19 9.87 18.16
N HIS A 292 -8.34 9.94 18.85
CA HIS A 292 -9.64 9.69 18.21
C HIS A 292 -9.90 10.62 17.02
N GLN A 293 -9.57 11.90 17.15
CA GLN A 293 -9.73 12.86 16.05
C GLN A 293 -8.79 12.53 14.89
N MET A 294 -7.51 12.27 15.18
CA MET A 294 -6.52 11.92 14.18
C MET A 294 -6.95 10.71 13.34
N HIS A 295 -7.43 9.63 13.98
CA HIS A 295 -7.84 8.42 13.28
C HIS A 295 -9.09 8.63 12.39
N GLN A 296 -9.93 9.63 12.68
CA GLN A 296 -11.08 9.97 11.83
C GLN A 296 -10.70 10.76 10.59
N HIS A 297 -9.49 11.32 10.54
CA HIS A 297 -8.95 12.08 9.41
C HIS A 297 -8.05 11.23 8.50
N GLN A 298 -8.03 9.91 8.71
CA GLN A 298 -7.26 8.97 7.91
C GLN A 298 -8.18 7.94 7.25
N SER A 299 -8.05 7.78 5.94
CA SER A 299 -8.83 6.81 5.18
C SER A 299 -7.98 6.14 4.11
N LEU A 300 -8.34 4.92 3.74
CA LEU A 300 -7.80 4.24 2.57
C LEU A 300 -8.43 4.78 1.28
N GLY A 301 -7.74 4.60 0.17
CA GLY A 301 -8.30 4.82 -1.16
C GLY A 301 -9.11 3.62 -1.66
N LEU A 302 -9.60 3.73 -2.88
CA LEU A 302 -10.33 2.69 -3.59
C LEU A 302 -9.63 2.35 -4.89
N VAL A 303 -9.39 1.06 -5.14
CA VAL A 303 -8.80 0.57 -6.38
C VAL A 303 -9.26 -0.84 -6.68
N ILE A 304 -9.52 -1.11 -7.96
CA ILE A 304 -9.65 -2.45 -8.51
C ILE A 304 -8.32 -2.81 -9.15
N LYS A 305 -7.66 -3.86 -8.69
CA LYS A 305 -6.54 -4.47 -9.35
C LYS A 305 -7.06 -5.63 -10.21
N VAL A 306 -6.95 -5.48 -11.51
CA VAL A 306 -7.43 -6.45 -12.49
C VAL A 306 -6.29 -7.38 -12.88
N HIS A 307 -6.55 -8.66 -12.94
CA HIS A 307 -5.65 -9.66 -13.52
C HIS A 307 -6.30 -10.30 -14.72
N ALA A 308 -5.63 -10.23 -15.87
CA ALA A 308 -6.05 -10.85 -17.11
C ALA A 308 -4.94 -11.80 -17.60
N VAL A 309 -5.22 -13.11 -17.65
CA VAL A 309 -4.27 -14.14 -18.04
C VAL A 309 -4.63 -14.63 -19.42
N TYR A 310 -3.62 -14.83 -20.28
CA TYR A 310 -3.72 -15.28 -21.67
C TYR A 310 -2.84 -16.49 -21.90
N ASP A 311 -3.13 -17.30 -22.91
CA ASP A 311 -2.34 -18.49 -23.25
C ASP A 311 -0.85 -18.18 -23.50
N ASN A 312 -0.56 -16.98 -23.95
CA ASN A 312 0.81 -16.45 -24.14
C ASN A 312 0.82 -14.93 -24.02
N PRO A 313 1.98 -14.28 -23.76
CA PRO A 313 2.12 -12.84 -23.72
C PRO A 313 2.13 -12.23 -25.13
N PHE A 314 1.00 -12.26 -25.85
CA PHE A 314 0.85 -11.89 -27.25
C PHE A 314 1.38 -10.47 -27.57
N TRP A 315 1.26 -9.51 -26.66
CA TRP A 315 1.76 -8.14 -26.83
C TRP A 315 3.29 -8.08 -27.06
N ARG A 316 4.04 -9.05 -26.53
CA ARG A 316 5.49 -9.11 -26.74
C ARG A 316 5.84 -9.41 -28.20
N ALA A 317 5.04 -10.25 -28.87
CA ALA A 317 5.20 -10.55 -30.28
C ALA A 317 4.92 -9.33 -31.18
N ASP A 318 4.07 -8.41 -30.69
CA ASP A 318 3.76 -7.14 -31.34
C ASP A 318 4.77 -6.02 -31.01
N GLY A 319 5.84 -6.33 -30.28
CA GLY A 319 6.88 -5.37 -29.86
C GLY A 319 6.42 -4.40 -28.78
N LEU A 320 5.44 -4.81 -27.93
CA LEU A 320 4.96 -4.02 -26.83
C LEU A 320 5.48 -4.54 -25.49
N SER A 321 5.80 -3.61 -24.59
CA SER A 321 6.24 -3.92 -23.21
C SER A 321 5.11 -4.44 -22.30
N GLY A 322 3.85 -4.30 -22.73
CA GLY A 322 2.68 -4.53 -21.88
C GLY A 322 2.40 -3.37 -20.92
N THR A 323 3.16 -2.28 -20.98
CA THR A 323 2.94 -1.06 -20.18
C THR A 323 2.05 -0.08 -20.93
N GLY A 324 1.07 0.51 -20.25
CA GLY A 324 0.22 1.54 -20.81
C GLY A 324 -0.37 2.47 -19.76
N PHE A 325 -0.63 3.73 -20.18
CA PHE A 325 -1.18 4.78 -19.32
C PHE A 325 -2.28 5.56 -20.03
N SER A 326 -3.30 5.93 -19.27
CA SER A 326 -4.35 6.86 -19.68
C SER A 326 -5.03 7.48 -18.47
N ALA A 327 -5.03 8.79 -18.37
CA ALA A 327 -5.83 9.47 -17.36
C ALA A 327 -7.35 9.39 -17.67
N SER A 328 -7.76 9.11 -18.93
CA SER A 328 -9.16 9.12 -19.38
C SER A 328 -9.81 7.74 -19.45
N SER A 329 -9.08 6.67 -19.79
CA SER A 329 -9.61 5.31 -19.90
C SER A 329 -10.09 4.74 -18.56
N LEU A 330 -10.96 3.72 -18.60
CA LEU A 330 -11.44 3.05 -17.38
C LEU A 330 -10.27 2.40 -16.63
N VAL A 331 -9.49 1.55 -17.30
CA VAL A 331 -8.19 1.10 -16.81
C VAL A 331 -7.19 2.21 -17.05
N GLN A 332 -6.58 2.73 -16.00
CA GLN A 332 -5.71 3.90 -16.08
C GLN A 332 -4.25 3.53 -16.30
N GLU A 333 -3.87 2.37 -15.81
CA GLU A 333 -2.52 1.83 -15.89
C GLU A 333 -2.59 0.34 -16.19
N VAL A 334 -1.74 -0.14 -17.07
CA VAL A 334 -1.59 -1.56 -17.39
C VAL A 334 -0.11 -1.94 -17.47
N TYR A 335 0.22 -3.14 -16.98
CA TYR A 335 1.59 -3.64 -16.97
C TYR A 335 1.65 -5.13 -17.29
N ASP A 336 2.73 -5.57 -17.96
CA ASP A 336 3.09 -6.98 -18.02
C ASP A 336 3.38 -7.49 -16.60
N ASN A 337 2.59 -8.43 -16.17
CA ASN A 337 2.67 -9.06 -14.86
C ASN A 337 2.92 -10.58 -14.94
N THR A 338 3.48 -11.02 -16.05
CA THR A 338 3.80 -12.43 -16.28
C THR A 338 4.69 -12.95 -15.14
N ASN A 339 4.31 -14.07 -14.56
CA ASN A 339 5.04 -14.69 -13.47
C ASN A 339 6.39 -15.25 -13.95
N HIS A 340 7.33 -15.37 -13.02
CA HIS A 340 8.62 -16.00 -13.28
C HIS A 340 8.43 -17.40 -13.86
N GLU A 341 9.03 -17.64 -15.02
CA GLU A 341 8.98 -18.93 -15.75
C GLU A 341 7.57 -19.41 -16.17
N ASP A 342 6.50 -18.60 -16.06
CA ASP A 342 5.18 -18.95 -16.58
C ASP A 342 5.13 -18.68 -18.10
N PRO A 343 4.78 -19.66 -18.93
CA PRO A 343 4.63 -19.45 -20.38
C PRO A 343 3.38 -18.62 -20.73
N ARG A 344 2.42 -18.51 -19.83
CA ARG A 344 1.21 -17.71 -20.02
C ARG A 344 1.53 -16.23 -19.82
N GLY A 345 0.88 -15.38 -20.61
CA GLY A 345 0.94 -13.95 -20.39
C GLY A 345 -0.03 -13.50 -19.31
N THR A 346 0.41 -12.65 -18.41
CA THR A 346 -0.47 -12.01 -17.43
C THR A 346 -0.34 -10.51 -17.54
N LEU A 347 -1.46 -9.80 -17.71
CA LEU A 347 -1.57 -8.36 -17.55
C LEU A 347 -2.14 -8.06 -16.17
N VAL A 348 -1.65 -6.98 -15.57
CA VAL A 348 -2.30 -6.33 -14.43
C VAL A 348 -2.73 -4.94 -14.83
N GLY A 349 -3.98 -4.59 -14.51
CA GLY A 349 -4.52 -3.25 -14.73
C GLY A 349 -5.03 -2.63 -13.44
N PHE A 350 -5.03 -1.29 -13.37
CA PHE A 350 -5.51 -0.56 -12.22
C PHE A 350 -6.61 0.42 -12.60
N ILE A 351 -7.67 0.38 -11.79
CA ILE A 351 -8.81 1.28 -11.87
C ILE A 351 -8.96 1.89 -10.49
N SER A 352 -8.66 3.16 -10.36
CA SER A 352 -8.65 3.81 -9.06
C SER A 352 -9.74 4.85 -8.94
N ASP A 353 -10.14 5.10 -7.69
CA ASP A 353 -10.92 6.23 -7.29
C ASP A 353 -12.34 6.25 -7.90
N GLU A 354 -12.80 7.38 -8.42
CA GLU A 354 -14.13 7.56 -9.00
C GLU A 354 -14.44 6.56 -10.14
N LYS A 355 -13.41 6.12 -10.86
CA LYS A 355 -13.57 5.09 -11.90
C LYS A 355 -13.83 3.71 -11.31
N ALA A 356 -13.21 3.40 -10.17
CA ALA A 356 -13.52 2.17 -9.43
C ALA A 356 -14.92 2.21 -8.84
N ASP A 357 -15.35 3.35 -8.28
CA ASP A 357 -16.72 3.54 -7.82
C ASP A 357 -17.72 3.32 -8.96
N TYR A 358 -17.47 3.92 -10.13
CA TYR A 358 -18.30 3.66 -11.31
C TYR A 358 -18.31 2.17 -11.67
N ALA A 359 -17.17 1.52 -11.76
CA ALA A 359 -17.06 0.10 -12.12
C ALA A 359 -17.87 -0.78 -11.16
N PHE A 360 -17.87 -0.48 -9.86
CA PHE A 360 -18.65 -1.23 -8.87
C PHE A 360 -20.17 -1.01 -8.97
N THR A 361 -20.65 0.01 -9.71
CA THR A 361 -22.09 0.15 -10.00
C THR A 361 -22.59 -0.83 -11.06
N LEU A 362 -21.67 -1.41 -11.85
CA LEU A 362 -21.99 -2.35 -12.93
C LEU A 362 -22.19 -3.77 -12.39
N SER A 363 -22.97 -4.59 -13.12
CA SER A 363 -22.98 -6.03 -12.85
C SER A 363 -21.59 -6.63 -13.12
N PRO A 364 -21.23 -7.76 -12.46
CA PRO A 364 -19.92 -8.40 -12.70
C PRO A 364 -19.62 -8.66 -14.18
N GLU A 365 -20.62 -9.08 -14.95
CA GLU A 365 -20.48 -9.36 -16.38
C GLU A 365 -20.24 -8.08 -17.19
N GLN A 366 -20.99 -7.01 -16.90
CA GLN A 366 -20.81 -5.71 -17.56
C GLN A 366 -19.46 -5.10 -17.18
N ARG A 367 -19.09 -5.16 -15.92
CA ARG A 367 -17.81 -4.66 -15.42
C ARG A 367 -16.64 -5.37 -16.08
N LYS A 368 -16.65 -6.72 -16.12
CA LYS A 368 -15.63 -7.48 -16.84
C LYS A 368 -15.54 -7.04 -18.30
N LYS A 369 -16.68 -6.92 -19.00
CA LYS A 369 -16.72 -6.51 -20.40
C LYS A 369 -16.10 -5.12 -20.61
N GLU A 370 -16.45 -4.14 -19.79
CA GLU A 370 -15.92 -2.77 -19.92
C GLU A 370 -14.44 -2.72 -19.58
N ILE A 371 -14.01 -3.44 -18.55
CA ILE A 371 -12.59 -3.50 -18.15
C ILE A 371 -11.74 -4.19 -19.23
N THR A 372 -12.18 -5.32 -19.77
CA THR A 372 -11.41 -5.99 -20.83
C THR A 372 -11.41 -5.21 -22.13
N ALA A 373 -12.48 -4.48 -22.45
CA ALA A 373 -12.50 -3.53 -23.56
C ALA A 373 -11.50 -2.39 -23.34
N SER A 374 -11.39 -1.88 -22.12
CA SER A 374 -10.39 -0.85 -21.79
C SER A 374 -8.94 -1.37 -21.86
N LEU A 375 -8.68 -2.64 -21.51
CA LEU A 375 -7.37 -3.27 -21.76
C LEU A 375 -7.05 -3.35 -23.26
N ALA A 376 -8.06 -3.58 -24.10
CA ALA A 376 -7.91 -3.62 -25.55
C ALA A 376 -7.55 -2.24 -26.16
N GLU A 377 -7.94 -1.13 -25.53
CA GLU A 377 -7.51 0.21 -25.92
C GLU A 377 -5.97 0.32 -25.94
N PHE A 378 -5.27 -0.36 -25.02
CA PHE A 378 -3.81 -0.35 -24.93
C PHE A 378 -3.16 -1.40 -25.84
N LEU A 379 -3.64 -2.65 -25.80
CA LEU A 379 -2.89 -3.79 -26.31
C LEU A 379 -3.57 -4.49 -27.49
N GLY A 380 -4.69 -3.95 -27.97
CA GLY A 380 -5.45 -4.50 -29.09
C GLY A 380 -6.47 -5.56 -28.70
N ASP A 381 -7.29 -6.00 -29.68
CA ASP A 381 -8.50 -6.81 -29.47
C ASP A 381 -8.25 -8.12 -28.69
N ALA A 382 -7.07 -8.72 -28.83
CA ALA A 382 -6.72 -9.93 -28.07
C ALA A 382 -6.75 -9.74 -26.55
N ALA A 383 -6.57 -8.51 -26.06
CA ALA A 383 -6.64 -8.21 -24.64
C ALA A 383 -8.08 -8.26 -24.09
N ALA A 384 -9.09 -8.25 -24.94
CA ALA A 384 -10.48 -8.39 -24.51
C ALA A 384 -10.89 -9.82 -24.12
N GLU A 385 -10.10 -10.84 -24.46
CA GLU A 385 -10.43 -12.26 -24.32
C GLU A 385 -9.44 -13.03 -23.41
N PRO A 386 -9.34 -12.68 -22.10
CA PRO A 386 -8.48 -13.40 -21.17
C PRO A 386 -9.04 -14.81 -20.88
N VAL A 387 -8.15 -15.83 -20.79
CA VAL A 387 -8.52 -17.20 -20.39
C VAL A 387 -8.77 -17.33 -18.88
N VAL A 388 -8.12 -16.47 -18.05
CA VAL A 388 -8.44 -16.29 -16.63
C VAL A 388 -8.59 -14.80 -16.37
N TYR A 389 -9.62 -14.43 -15.60
CA TYR A 389 -9.90 -13.05 -15.23
C TYR A 389 -10.23 -12.97 -13.74
N TYR A 390 -9.63 -12.01 -13.05
CA TYR A 390 -9.88 -11.74 -11.64
C TYR A 390 -9.82 -10.25 -11.32
N GLU A 391 -10.75 -9.78 -10.50
CA GLU A 391 -10.78 -8.43 -9.94
C GLU A 391 -10.56 -8.51 -8.43
N SER A 392 -9.64 -7.72 -7.89
CA SER A 392 -9.54 -7.57 -6.45
C SER A 392 -10.56 -6.53 -5.95
N ASP A 393 -11.18 -6.82 -4.82
CA ASP A 393 -12.05 -5.88 -4.11
C ASP A 393 -11.56 -5.74 -2.65
N TRP A 394 -10.50 -4.95 -2.48
CA TRP A 394 -9.97 -4.66 -1.15
C TRP A 394 -10.90 -3.76 -0.33
N GLY A 395 -11.86 -3.07 -0.96
CA GLY A 395 -12.86 -2.24 -0.31
C GLY A 395 -13.84 -3.07 0.52
N SER A 396 -14.24 -4.24 0.01
CA SER A 396 -15.15 -5.17 0.71
C SER A 396 -14.44 -6.06 1.74
N GLU A 397 -13.10 -6.13 1.73
CA GLU A 397 -12.31 -6.91 2.67
C GLU A 397 -12.45 -6.38 4.11
N GLU A 398 -13.09 -7.15 4.99
CA GLU A 398 -13.44 -6.74 6.36
C GLU A 398 -12.25 -6.18 7.15
N TRP A 399 -11.06 -6.76 6.97
CA TRP A 399 -9.85 -6.44 7.73
C TRP A 399 -8.86 -5.56 6.95
N THR A 400 -9.33 -4.88 5.88
CA THR A 400 -8.56 -3.89 5.14
C THR A 400 -9.40 -2.66 4.84
N ARG A 401 -10.55 -2.81 4.13
CA ARG A 401 -11.51 -1.77 3.76
C ARG A 401 -10.93 -0.70 2.85
N GLY A 402 -10.18 -1.12 1.86
CA GLY A 402 -9.57 -0.25 0.86
C GLY A 402 -8.15 -0.64 0.49
N ALA A 403 -7.50 0.15 -0.36
CA ALA A 403 -6.11 0.08 -0.78
C ALA A 403 -5.65 1.46 -1.31
N TYR A 404 -4.33 1.79 -1.44
CA TYR A 404 -3.27 0.90 -0.97
C TYR A 404 -2.98 1.13 0.49
N ALA A 405 -2.94 2.41 0.95
CA ALA A 405 -2.61 2.81 2.30
C ALA A 405 -3.53 3.92 2.81
N SER A 406 -3.54 4.11 4.11
CA SER A 406 -4.22 5.21 4.75
C SER A 406 -3.44 6.51 4.57
N SER A 407 -4.13 7.57 4.19
CA SER A 407 -3.57 8.91 4.11
C SER A 407 -4.52 9.92 4.76
N TYR A 408 -3.98 11.06 5.15
CA TYR A 408 -4.78 12.13 5.75
C TYR A 408 -5.68 12.79 4.70
N ASP A 409 -6.82 13.27 5.15
CA ASP A 409 -7.64 14.23 4.42
C ASP A 409 -7.02 15.66 4.44
N LEU A 410 -7.68 16.59 3.75
CA LEU A 410 -7.24 17.96 3.62
C LEU A 410 -7.04 18.61 5.01
N GLY A 411 -5.86 19.15 5.26
CA GLY A 411 -5.47 19.78 6.52
C GLY A 411 -5.12 18.80 7.65
N GLY A 412 -5.10 17.50 7.37
CA GLY A 412 -4.89 16.48 8.39
C GLY A 412 -3.43 16.22 8.70
N LEU A 413 -2.56 16.17 7.69
CA LEU A 413 -1.15 15.78 7.85
C LEU A 413 -0.37 16.79 8.71
N HIS A 414 -0.45 18.08 8.42
CA HIS A 414 0.19 19.12 9.24
C HIS A 414 -0.39 19.16 10.65
N ARG A 415 -1.71 18.97 10.80
CA ARG A 415 -2.39 19.10 12.08
C ARG A 415 -2.16 17.92 13.01
N TYR A 416 -2.16 16.68 12.50
CA TYR A 416 -2.18 15.47 13.31
C TYR A 416 -0.92 14.62 13.15
N GLY A 417 -0.17 14.78 12.07
CA GLY A 417 1.05 14.04 11.80
C GLY A 417 2.04 14.00 12.98
N PRO A 418 2.30 15.13 13.70
CA PRO A 418 3.19 15.14 14.86
C PRO A 418 2.84 14.14 15.96
N ASP A 419 1.58 13.71 16.04
CA ASP A 419 1.09 12.81 17.09
C ASP A 419 0.97 11.34 16.64
N GLN A 420 1.18 11.06 15.34
CA GLN A 420 0.82 9.75 14.76
C GLN A 420 1.59 8.56 15.35
N LEU A 421 2.82 8.76 15.81
CA LEU A 421 3.65 7.74 16.46
C LEU A 421 3.71 7.88 17.99
N THR A 422 2.94 8.81 18.58
CA THR A 422 2.92 9.03 20.03
C THR A 422 2.25 7.83 20.71
N PRO A 423 2.93 7.10 21.60
CA PRO A 423 2.35 5.98 22.32
C PRO A 423 1.20 6.42 23.23
N VAL A 424 0.24 5.52 23.44
CA VAL A 424 -0.85 5.73 24.40
C VAL A 424 -0.76 4.64 25.48
N GLY A 425 -0.26 5.00 26.65
CA GLY A 425 0.05 4.01 27.68
C GLY A 425 0.99 2.92 27.14
N PRO A 426 0.61 1.64 27.17
CA PRO A 426 1.44 0.54 26.66
C PRO A 426 1.34 0.37 25.13
N ILE A 427 0.53 1.18 24.42
CA ILE A 427 0.19 0.95 23.00
C ILE A 427 1.13 1.74 22.11
N HIS A 428 1.77 1.04 21.17
CA HIS A 428 2.63 1.57 20.12
C HIS A 428 2.01 1.30 18.74
N TRP A 429 2.25 2.19 17.78
CA TRP A 429 1.68 2.15 16.44
C TRP A 429 2.74 1.71 15.43
N SER A 430 2.40 0.78 14.52
CA SER A 430 3.36 0.24 13.57
C SER A 430 2.66 -0.26 12.30
N CYS A 431 2.77 0.50 11.21
CA CYS A 431 2.34 0.04 9.89
C CYS A 431 2.99 0.90 8.80
N SER A 432 2.95 0.45 7.55
CA SER A 432 3.49 1.19 6.40
C SER A 432 2.84 2.55 6.19
N ASP A 433 1.62 2.73 6.67
CA ASP A 433 0.84 3.97 6.59
C ASP A 433 1.39 5.08 7.50
N LEU A 434 2.32 4.74 8.40
CA LEU A 434 2.97 5.64 9.33
C LEU A 434 4.48 5.78 9.06
N ALA A 435 4.98 5.12 8.01
CA ALA A 435 6.39 5.15 7.65
C ALA A 435 6.76 6.50 7.02
N ALA A 436 8.02 6.89 7.19
CA ALA A 436 8.65 8.01 6.52
C ALA A 436 9.12 7.58 5.12
N GLU A 437 10.24 6.87 5.04
CA GLU A 437 10.70 6.23 3.81
C GLU A 437 9.90 4.96 3.51
N GLY A 438 9.65 4.72 2.24
CA GLY A 438 8.86 3.57 1.79
C GLY A 438 7.40 3.63 2.26
N TYR A 439 6.85 4.83 2.53
CA TYR A 439 5.46 5.05 2.90
C TYR A 439 4.52 4.23 2.00
N GLN A 440 3.55 3.57 2.60
CA GLN A 440 2.60 2.62 2.00
C GLN A 440 3.19 1.30 1.45
N HIS A 441 4.49 1.20 1.21
CA HIS A 441 5.13 0.00 0.67
C HIS A 441 5.48 -1.01 1.77
N VAL A 442 5.84 -2.23 1.34
CA VAL A 442 6.31 -3.28 2.26
C VAL A 442 7.61 -2.86 2.94
N ASP A 443 8.47 -2.11 2.25
CA ASP A 443 9.69 -1.52 2.81
C ASP A 443 9.38 -0.66 4.04
N GLY A 444 8.43 0.27 3.91
CA GLY A 444 7.99 1.08 5.06
C GLY A 444 7.39 0.26 6.19
N ALA A 445 6.70 -0.85 5.87
CA ALA A 445 6.22 -1.77 6.89
C ALA A 445 7.36 -2.44 7.66
N VAL A 446 8.42 -2.86 6.96
CA VAL A 446 9.64 -3.44 7.57
C VAL A 446 10.33 -2.39 8.46
N ARG A 447 10.55 -1.17 7.93
CA ARG A 447 11.15 -0.07 8.70
C ARG A 447 10.35 0.24 9.97
N MET A 448 9.04 0.32 9.88
CA MET A 448 8.18 0.58 11.05
C MET A 448 8.20 -0.57 12.05
N GLY A 449 8.26 -1.82 11.59
CA GLY A 449 8.43 -2.96 12.46
C GLY A 449 9.74 -2.92 13.26
N GLN A 450 10.86 -2.63 12.58
CA GLN A 450 12.18 -2.46 13.18
C GLN A 450 12.20 -1.26 14.14
N PHE A 451 11.69 -0.11 13.73
CA PHE A 451 11.62 1.10 14.59
C PHE A 451 10.86 0.81 15.89
N THR A 452 9.67 0.20 15.78
CA THR A 452 8.85 -0.10 16.95
C THR A 452 9.49 -1.15 17.85
N ALA A 453 10.10 -2.18 17.29
CA ALA A 453 10.83 -3.20 18.05
C ALA A 453 12.00 -2.58 18.82
N ASN A 454 12.85 -1.78 18.17
CA ASN A 454 14.00 -1.13 18.81
C ASN A 454 13.58 -0.22 19.98
N LYS A 455 12.48 0.53 19.78
CA LYS A 455 11.92 1.37 20.85
C LYS A 455 11.46 0.52 22.04
N LEU A 456 10.77 -0.58 21.79
CA LEU A 456 10.26 -1.46 22.84
C LEU A 456 11.36 -2.24 23.56
N ILE A 457 12.42 -2.64 22.86
CA ILE A 457 13.59 -3.26 23.47
C ILE A 457 14.21 -2.31 24.50
N ALA A 458 14.47 -1.05 24.08
CA ALA A 458 15.02 -0.04 24.98
C ALA A 458 14.10 0.34 26.16
N GLU A 459 12.78 0.18 26.03
CA GLU A 459 11.84 0.44 27.14
C GLU A 459 11.70 -0.75 28.12
N LEU A 460 12.03 -1.96 27.70
CA LEU A 460 11.84 -3.18 28.49
C LEU A 460 13.13 -3.75 29.09
N GLU A 461 14.30 -3.26 28.65
CA GLU A 461 15.61 -3.46 29.31
C GLU A 461 15.71 -2.65 30.61
#